data_0583aeaa31112ade68ce5b9c07e90483
#
_entry.id   0583aeaa31112ade68ce5b9c07e90483
#
_cell.length_a   1.000
_cell.length_b   1.000
_cell.length_c   1.000
_cell.angle_alpha   90.00
_cell.angle_beta   90.00
_cell.angle_gamma   90.00
#
_symmetry.space_group_name_H-M   'P 1'
#
loop_
_entity.id
_entity.type
_entity.pdbx_description
1 polymer ?
#
loop_
_entity_poly.entity_id
_entity_poly.type
_entity_poly.pdbx_seq_one_letter_code
_entity_poly.pdbx_strand_id
1 'polypeptide(L)'
;GQMSAWYVLSSLGMYEAEPAGGRYWFGSPLFDRAEVTVPGGVFTITAENNSAANKYIQRVWLNGQPYTKPWIGHADLMKGGELIFEMGPEEKVWYCPDEPEAYADQRPAEEQRLFKSEAVEGEIARVCGLLTNERLRWMFANCFPNTLDTTVHYGEDEAGNPDTYVYTGDIPAMWLRDSGAQVWPYVQLCKEDPALQKMIAGVIRRQLKLINIDPYANAFNVAPTGAHNKTDFPQADPMVFERKWEIDSHCYPLRLAHHYWKTTGDTSVFGAEWVEAMHNIVKTLKEQQMKEDPGDYTFLRTTDRQLDTRCHVGRGNPVKPVGLIVSAFRPSDDATTFGFLVPSNFMAVTSLRKAAEILTAVNGERELAAECTALADEVAGALQQYAVVEHPEFGKIYAFEVDGFGSAQLMDDANVPSLLAMPYLGDVER
;
A
#
# COMPACT_ATOMS: atom_id res chain seq x y z
N GLY A 1 -7.40 -13.80 6.44
CA GLY A 1 -6.15 -13.44 6.45
C GLY A 1 -5.55 -12.70 7.65
N GLN A 2 -4.74 -11.74 7.37
CA GLN A 2 -3.91 -11.02 8.35
C GLN A 2 -4.74 -10.35 9.47
N MET A 3 -5.83 -9.68 9.13
CA MET A 3 -6.71 -9.03 10.13
C MET A 3 -7.38 -10.05 11.06
N SER A 4 -7.76 -11.22 10.55
CA SER A 4 -8.31 -12.28 11.40
C SER A 4 -7.25 -12.85 12.35
N ALA A 5 -6.02 -13.04 11.88
CA ALA A 5 -4.92 -13.49 12.71
C ALA A 5 -4.57 -12.44 13.78
N TRP A 6 -4.53 -11.16 13.41
CA TRP A 6 -4.35 -10.05 14.35
C TRP A 6 -5.43 -10.04 15.43
N TYR A 7 -6.70 -10.14 15.02
CA TYR A 7 -7.82 -10.12 15.97
C TYR A 7 -7.75 -11.29 16.96
N VAL A 8 -7.50 -12.52 16.45
CA VAL A 8 -7.41 -13.71 17.31
C VAL A 8 -6.25 -13.57 18.31
N LEU A 9 -5.05 -13.27 17.83
CA LEU A 9 -3.87 -13.14 18.69
C LEU A 9 -4.00 -12.00 19.69
N SER A 10 -4.49 -10.83 19.26
CA SER A 10 -4.69 -9.68 20.14
C SER A 10 -5.78 -9.95 21.20
N SER A 11 -6.84 -10.69 20.84
CA SER A 11 -7.87 -11.11 21.79
C SER A 11 -7.35 -12.04 22.89
N LEU A 12 -6.28 -12.81 22.58
CA LEU A 12 -5.56 -13.64 23.56
C LEU A 12 -4.55 -12.84 24.39
N GLY A 13 -4.40 -11.54 24.15
CA GLY A 13 -3.38 -10.71 24.81
C GLY A 13 -1.98 -10.92 24.27
N MET A 14 -1.86 -11.32 23.02
CA MET A 14 -0.58 -11.59 22.37
C MET A 14 -0.56 -11.06 20.93
N TYR A 15 0.60 -10.69 20.42
CA TYR A 15 0.78 -10.34 19.02
C TYR A 15 2.21 -10.59 18.56
N GLU A 16 2.37 -11.17 17.37
CA GLU A 16 3.67 -11.35 16.74
C GLU A 16 4.09 -10.04 16.03
N ALA A 17 4.79 -9.17 16.74
CA ALA A 17 5.24 -7.88 16.22
C ALA A 17 6.42 -8.02 15.22
N GLU A 18 7.11 -9.13 15.27
CA GLU A 18 8.22 -9.49 14.37
C GLU A 18 7.81 -10.72 13.56
N PRO A 19 7.34 -10.56 12.31
CA PRO A 19 6.97 -11.70 11.47
C PRO A 19 8.12 -12.71 11.36
N ALA A 20 7.83 -14.00 11.60
CA ALA A 20 8.80 -15.09 11.67
C ALA A 20 9.86 -14.97 12.79
N GLY A 21 9.76 -14.01 13.70
CA GLY A 21 10.64 -13.87 14.86
C GLY A 21 10.37 -14.89 15.96
N GLY A 22 9.22 -15.55 15.91
CA GLY A 22 8.83 -16.57 16.89
C GLY A 22 8.58 -16.04 18.30
N ARG A 23 8.30 -14.74 18.43
CA ARG A 23 7.99 -14.07 19.71
C ARG A 23 6.58 -13.46 19.65
N TYR A 24 5.77 -13.75 20.67
CA TYR A 24 4.45 -13.14 20.85
C TYR A 24 4.53 -12.11 21.97
N TRP A 25 4.45 -10.85 21.60
CA TRP A 25 4.47 -9.71 22.54
C TRP A 25 3.15 -9.59 23.26
N PHE A 26 3.19 -9.31 24.55
CA PHE A 26 2.01 -9.22 25.39
C PHE A 26 1.30 -7.88 25.27
N GLY A 27 -0.03 -7.96 25.22
CA GLY A 27 -0.96 -6.85 25.23
C GLY A 27 -2.13 -7.14 26.16
N SER A 28 -3.14 -6.30 26.11
CA SER A 28 -4.35 -6.46 26.93
C SER A 28 -5.25 -7.56 26.36
N PRO A 29 -5.49 -8.69 27.06
CA PRO A 29 -6.39 -9.73 26.59
C PRO A 29 -7.86 -9.23 26.60
N LEU A 30 -8.64 -9.70 25.63
CA LEU A 30 -10.08 -9.42 25.55
C LEU A 30 -10.88 -10.37 26.45
N PHE A 31 -10.43 -11.60 26.63
CA PHE A 31 -11.12 -12.66 27.36
C PHE A 31 -10.48 -12.90 28.72
N ASP A 32 -11.30 -13.24 29.71
CA ASP A 32 -10.83 -13.62 31.05
C ASP A 32 -10.09 -14.96 31.04
N ARG A 33 -10.46 -15.84 30.12
CA ARG A 33 -9.82 -17.14 29.93
C ARG A 33 -9.91 -17.60 28.49
N ALA A 34 -8.82 -18.15 28.00
CA ALA A 34 -8.75 -18.80 26.70
C ALA A 34 -7.91 -20.11 26.79
N GLU A 35 -8.23 -21.07 25.96
CA GLU A 35 -7.48 -22.32 25.83
C GLU A 35 -7.10 -22.53 24.36
N VAL A 36 -5.82 -22.82 24.11
CA VAL A 36 -5.28 -23.06 22.79
C VAL A 36 -4.71 -24.48 22.77
N THR A 37 -5.25 -25.33 21.91
CA THR A 37 -4.70 -26.67 21.71
C THR A 37 -3.43 -26.57 20.86
N VAL A 38 -2.32 -27.05 21.38
CA VAL A 38 -1.00 -27.04 20.76
C VAL A 38 -0.40 -28.43 20.75
N PRO A 39 0.66 -28.70 19.97
CA PRO A 39 1.26 -30.04 19.92
C PRO A 39 1.65 -30.64 21.28
N GLY A 40 2.08 -29.80 22.22
CA GLY A 40 2.46 -30.23 23.58
C GLY A 40 1.30 -30.36 24.57
N GLY A 41 0.05 -30.13 24.17
CA GLY A 41 -1.15 -30.19 25.02
C GLY A 41 -2.04 -28.95 24.90
N VAL A 42 -2.56 -28.48 26.04
CA VAL A 42 -3.35 -27.24 26.09
C VAL A 42 -2.49 -26.14 26.68
N PHE A 43 -2.49 -24.99 26.04
CA PHE A 43 -1.94 -23.74 26.57
C PHE A 43 -3.10 -22.86 27.06
N THR A 44 -3.17 -22.63 28.35
CA THR A 44 -4.24 -21.85 28.99
C THR A 44 -3.76 -20.42 29.24
N ILE A 45 -4.56 -19.45 28.87
CA ILE A 45 -4.33 -18.01 29.14
C ILE A 45 -5.43 -17.55 30.07
N THR A 46 -5.08 -16.97 31.21
CA THR A 46 -6.01 -16.41 32.19
C THR A 46 -5.69 -14.94 32.44
N ALA A 47 -6.69 -14.08 32.40
CA ALA A 47 -6.56 -12.65 32.70
C ALA A 47 -7.36 -12.33 33.96
N GLU A 48 -6.69 -12.33 35.11
CA GLU A 48 -7.29 -12.04 36.42
C GLU A 48 -7.61 -10.55 36.54
N ASN A 49 -8.78 -10.23 37.07
CA ASN A 49 -9.30 -8.87 37.23
C ASN A 49 -9.51 -8.10 35.94
N ASN A 50 -9.62 -8.79 34.80
CA ASN A 50 -9.80 -8.15 33.48
C ASN A 50 -11.13 -7.38 33.43
N SER A 51 -11.07 -6.15 32.93
CA SER A 51 -12.25 -5.30 32.70
C SER A 51 -11.89 -4.09 31.85
N ALA A 52 -12.88 -3.34 31.39
CA ALA A 52 -12.63 -2.08 30.67
C ALA A 52 -11.82 -1.06 31.49
N ALA A 53 -11.89 -1.11 32.83
CA ALA A 53 -11.09 -0.27 33.73
C ALA A 53 -9.70 -0.86 33.99
N ASN A 54 -9.57 -2.17 34.02
CA ASN A 54 -8.34 -2.90 34.34
C ASN A 54 -7.70 -3.46 33.04
N LYS A 55 -7.30 -2.60 32.18
CA LYS A 55 -6.76 -2.97 30.86
C LYS A 55 -5.23 -3.09 30.79
N TYR A 56 -4.52 -2.76 31.86
CA TYR A 56 -3.06 -2.80 31.88
C TYR A 56 -2.56 -4.02 32.64
N ILE A 57 -1.57 -4.70 32.09
CA ILE A 57 -0.89 -5.82 32.75
C ILE A 57 -0.10 -5.27 33.95
N GLN A 58 -0.29 -5.89 35.12
CA GLN A 58 0.40 -5.55 36.35
C GLN A 58 1.52 -6.53 36.64
N ARG A 59 1.29 -7.82 36.40
CA ARG A 59 2.23 -8.93 36.58
C ARG A 59 1.88 -10.05 35.63
N VAL A 60 2.86 -10.91 35.36
CA VAL A 60 2.69 -12.11 34.54
C VAL A 60 3.30 -13.32 35.24
N TRP A 61 2.64 -14.47 35.10
CA TRP A 61 3.18 -15.76 35.51
C TRP A 61 3.13 -16.73 34.33
N LEU A 62 4.19 -17.50 34.17
CA LEU A 62 4.26 -18.61 33.21
C LEU A 62 4.51 -19.90 33.99
N ASN A 63 3.56 -20.84 33.89
CA ASN A 63 3.62 -22.13 34.60
C ASN A 63 3.86 -21.97 36.10
N GLY A 64 3.15 -21.03 36.73
CA GLY A 64 3.23 -20.74 38.18
C GLY A 64 4.48 -20.00 38.63
N GLN A 65 5.37 -19.60 37.74
CA GLN A 65 6.56 -18.81 38.06
C GLN A 65 6.39 -17.35 37.59
N PRO A 66 6.87 -16.35 38.36
CA PRO A 66 6.89 -14.98 37.90
C PRO A 66 7.61 -14.84 36.57
N TYR A 67 6.99 -14.13 35.63
CA TYR A 67 7.53 -13.97 34.28
C TYR A 67 7.72 -12.49 33.97
N THR A 68 8.94 -12.10 33.67
CA THR A 68 9.35 -10.69 33.52
C THR A 68 9.67 -10.28 32.09
N LYS A 69 9.53 -11.18 31.12
CA LYS A 69 9.68 -10.83 29.71
C LYS A 69 8.36 -10.29 29.16
N PRO A 70 8.38 -9.28 28.28
CA PRO A 70 7.19 -8.72 27.66
C PRO A 70 6.66 -9.56 26.49
N TRP A 71 7.17 -10.75 26.27
CA TRP A 71 6.83 -11.67 25.20
C TRP A 71 7.02 -13.14 25.62
N ILE A 72 6.38 -14.06 24.91
CA ILE A 72 6.62 -15.52 25.03
C ILE A 72 7.12 -16.07 23.69
N GLY A 73 8.09 -16.99 23.73
CA GLY A 73 8.58 -17.68 22.55
C GLY A 73 7.57 -18.69 21.99
N HIS A 74 7.49 -18.81 20.67
CA HIS A 74 6.65 -19.82 19.99
C HIS A 74 6.94 -21.23 20.50
N ALA A 75 8.22 -21.58 20.65
CA ALA A 75 8.63 -22.89 21.14
C ALA A 75 8.13 -23.18 22.58
N ASP A 76 8.02 -22.15 23.43
CA ASP A 76 7.51 -22.31 24.80
C ASP A 76 5.99 -22.44 24.81
N LEU A 77 5.28 -21.66 24.01
CA LEU A 77 3.84 -21.75 23.83
C LEU A 77 3.44 -23.15 23.31
N MET A 78 4.17 -23.69 22.33
CA MET A 78 3.88 -25.00 21.73
C MET A 78 4.08 -26.19 22.67
N LYS A 79 4.71 -26.01 23.84
CA LYS A 79 4.83 -27.05 24.88
C LYS A 79 3.53 -27.27 25.67
N GLY A 80 2.57 -26.37 25.53
CA GLY A 80 1.43 -26.29 26.45
C GLY A 80 1.83 -25.63 27.78
N GLY A 81 0.87 -25.45 28.67
CA GLY A 81 1.09 -24.82 29.99
C GLY A 81 0.09 -23.73 30.30
N GLU A 82 0.46 -22.82 31.20
CA GLU A 82 -0.42 -21.77 31.70
C GLU A 82 0.29 -20.40 31.72
N LEU A 83 -0.39 -19.39 31.18
CA LEU A 83 0.02 -17.99 31.23
C LEU A 83 -1.07 -17.20 31.96
N ILE A 84 -0.69 -16.51 33.03
CA ILE A 84 -1.60 -15.70 33.82
C ILE A 84 -1.18 -14.23 33.74
N PHE A 85 -2.12 -13.36 33.36
CA PHE A 85 -2.01 -11.91 33.42
C PHE A 85 -2.80 -11.39 34.64
N GLU A 86 -2.18 -10.70 35.57
CA GLU A 86 -2.85 -9.88 36.55
C GLU A 86 -3.09 -8.51 35.93
N MET A 87 -4.37 -8.14 35.78
CA MET A 87 -4.77 -6.90 35.13
C MET A 87 -5.11 -5.82 36.18
N GLY A 88 -4.89 -4.55 35.82
CA GLY A 88 -5.21 -3.42 36.69
C GLY A 88 -5.37 -2.11 35.93
N PRO A 89 -5.78 -1.03 36.64
CA PRO A 89 -6.08 0.27 36.02
C PRO A 89 -4.85 1.13 35.74
N GLU A 90 -3.69 0.80 36.33
CA GLU A 90 -2.49 1.63 36.25
C GLU A 90 -1.58 1.20 35.14
N GLU A 91 -1.19 2.15 34.30
CA GLU A 91 -0.12 1.95 33.32
C GLU A 91 1.23 1.88 34.06
N LYS A 92 1.91 0.76 33.97
CA LYS A 92 3.24 0.59 34.54
C LYS A 92 4.10 -0.39 33.73
N VAL A 93 5.41 -0.20 33.83
CA VAL A 93 6.38 -1.19 33.36
C VAL A 93 6.46 -2.31 34.38
N TRP A 94 5.93 -3.48 34.05
CA TRP A 94 5.88 -4.68 34.90
C TRP A 94 6.98 -5.69 34.55
N TYR A 95 7.62 -5.52 33.38
CA TYR A 95 8.67 -6.38 32.85
C TYR A 95 10.05 -5.78 33.10
N CYS A 96 11.07 -6.64 33.15
CA CYS A 96 12.44 -6.18 33.01
C CYS A 96 12.68 -5.89 31.52
N PRO A 97 13.00 -4.64 31.14
CA PRO A 97 13.49 -4.40 29.79
C PRO A 97 14.68 -5.34 29.57
N ASP A 98 14.64 -6.14 28.50
CA ASP A 98 15.86 -6.81 28.05
C ASP A 98 16.94 -5.73 27.95
N GLU A 99 18.19 -6.05 28.34
CA GLU A 99 19.31 -5.15 28.02
C GLU A 99 19.18 -4.84 26.53
N PRO A 100 19.26 -3.57 26.13
CA PRO A 100 19.02 -3.19 24.75
C PRO A 100 19.93 -4.08 23.90
N GLU A 101 19.36 -5.01 23.15
CA GLU A 101 20.08 -5.64 22.04
C GLU A 101 20.65 -4.46 21.28
N ALA A 102 21.98 -4.38 21.17
CA ALA A 102 22.62 -3.35 20.39
C ALA A 102 22.01 -3.46 18.99
N TYR A 103 21.15 -2.50 18.64
CA TYR A 103 20.50 -2.48 17.33
C TYR A 103 21.58 -2.32 16.28
N ALA A 104 21.99 -3.45 15.68
CA ALA A 104 22.97 -3.46 14.61
C ALA A 104 22.41 -2.69 13.41
N ASP A 105 23.25 -1.91 12.77
CA ASP A 105 22.92 -1.32 11.48
C ASP A 105 22.68 -2.45 10.48
N GLN A 106 21.49 -2.46 9.85
CA GLN A 106 21.07 -3.46 8.86
C GLN A 106 21.17 -2.91 7.43
N ARG A 107 21.60 -1.68 7.26
CA ARG A 107 21.83 -1.13 5.92
C ARG A 107 22.95 -1.90 5.21
N PRO A 108 22.89 -2.04 3.89
CA PRO A 108 24.02 -2.55 3.12
C PRO A 108 25.27 -1.72 3.35
N ALA A 109 26.44 -2.36 3.25
CA ALA A 109 27.70 -1.63 3.24
C ALA A 109 27.66 -0.52 2.18
N GLU A 110 28.33 0.58 2.44
CA GLU A 110 28.19 1.80 1.63
C GLU A 110 28.46 1.57 0.14
N GLU A 111 29.41 0.74 -0.20
CA GLU A 111 29.77 0.35 -1.55
C GLU A 111 28.73 -0.55 -2.25
N GLN A 112 27.82 -1.14 -1.49
CA GLN A 112 26.74 -2.01 -1.99
C GLN A 112 25.43 -1.27 -2.19
N ARG A 113 25.32 -0.03 -1.67
CA ARG A 113 24.10 0.78 -1.83
C ARG A 113 23.93 1.22 -3.27
N LEU A 114 22.74 1.00 -3.80
CA LEU A 114 22.43 1.24 -5.22
C LEU A 114 22.34 2.73 -5.56
N PHE A 115 21.79 3.54 -4.65
CA PHE A 115 21.71 4.99 -4.82
C PHE A 115 22.02 5.70 -3.51
N LYS A 116 22.83 6.74 -3.57
CA LYS A 116 23.24 7.53 -2.40
C LYS A 116 22.78 8.98 -2.57
N SER A 117 22.24 9.57 -1.52
CA SER A 117 21.79 10.95 -1.48
C SER A 117 22.25 11.61 -0.17
N GLU A 118 23.01 12.68 -0.28
CA GLU A 118 23.45 13.44 0.90
C GLU A 118 22.27 14.10 1.62
N ALA A 119 21.25 14.54 0.87
CA ALA A 119 20.04 15.11 1.46
C ALA A 119 19.27 14.07 2.29
N VAL A 120 19.20 12.82 1.82
CA VAL A 120 18.56 11.72 2.57
C VAL A 120 19.37 11.37 3.83
N GLU A 121 20.70 11.30 3.76
CA GLU A 121 21.54 11.06 4.94
C GLU A 121 21.43 12.23 5.95
N GLY A 122 21.35 13.46 5.47
CA GLY A 122 21.10 14.65 6.29
C GLY A 122 19.73 14.59 7.00
N GLU A 123 18.70 14.15 6.31
CA GLU A 123 17.36 13.97 6.89
C GLU A 123 17.32 12.85 7.94
N ILE A 124 18.03 11.74 7.68
CA ILE A 124 18.20 10.68 8.68
C ILE A 124 18.86 11.23 9.95
N ALA A 125 19.95 11.95 9.82
CA ALA A 125 20.65 12.55 10.97
C ALA A 125 19.75 13.54 11.72
N ARG A 126 19.00 14.38 10.99
CA ARG A 126 18.07 15.36 11.57
C ARG A 126 16.95 14.68 12.37
N VAL A 127 16.26 13.70 11.78
CA VAL A 127 15.13 13.01 12.42
C VAL A 127 15.62 12.16 13.61
N CYS A 128 16.72 11.43 13.45
CA CYS A 128 17.33 10.67 14.54
C CYS A 128 17.75 11.54 15.72
N GLY A 129 18.15 12.79 15.45
CA GLY A 129 18.47 13.78 16.50
C GLY A 129 17.24 14.25 17.30
N LEU A 130 16.04 14.17 16.74
CA LEU A 130 14.77 14.52 17.38
C LEU A 130 14.14 13.35 18.15
N LEU A 131 14.43 12.12 17.74
CA LEU A 131 13.85 10.93 18.35
C LEU A 131 14.58 10.60 19.67
N THR A 132 13.83 10.52 20.76
CA THR A 132 14.33 10.11 22.08
C THR A 132 14.32 8.60 22.28
N ASN A 133 13.43 7.89 21.57
CA ASN A 133 13.33 6.44 21.63
C ASN A 133 14.38 5.81 20.69
N GLU A 134 15.28 4.99 21.23
CA GLU A 134 16.37 4.36 20.48
C GLU A 134 15.86 3.38 19.40
N ARG A 135 14.77 2.65 19.66
CA ARG A 135 14.15 1.75 18.67
C ARG A 135 13.64 2.52 17.47
N LEU A 136 12.90 3.60 17.69
CA LEU A 136 12.40 4.44 16.61
C LEU A 136 13.53 5.08 15.82
N ARG A 137 14.61 5.50 16.49
CA ARG A 137 15.81 6.02 15.85
C ARG A 137 16.45 4.98 14.92
N TRP A 138 16.66 3.78 15.45
CA TRP A 138 17.19 2.66 14.68
C TRP A 138 16.28 2.29 13.49
N MET A 139 14.98 2.14 13.74
CA MET A 139 14.01 1.84 12.68
C MET A 139 14.05 2.90 11.57
N PHE A 140 14.02 4.18 11.94
CA PHE A 140 14.05 5.24 10.94
C PHE A 140 15.34 5.22 10.12
N ALA A 141 16.49 5.08 10.78
CA ALA A 141 17.79 5.04 10.12
C ALA A 141 17.95 3.87 9.13
N ASN A 142 17.29 2.73 9.40
CA ASN A 142 17.37 1.55 8.55
C ASN A 142 16.23 1.46 7.51
N CYS A 143 15.03 1.90 7.86
CA CYS A 143 13.86 1.77 6.96
C CYS A 143 13.77 2.94 5.97
N PHE A 144 14.05 4.17 6.40
CA PHE A 144 13.89 5.34 5.55
C PHE A 144 14.75 5.29 4.27
N PRO A 145 16.03 4.88 4.29
CA PRO A 145 16.86 4.82 3.09
C PRO A 145 16.70 3.51 2.29
N ASN A 146 15.96 2.51 2.80
CA ASN A 146 15.97 1.15 2.26
C ASN A 146 15.67 1.07 0.76
N THR A 147 14.70 1.83 0.26
CA THR A 147 14.38 1.87 -1.18
C THR A 147 15.58 2.31 -2.01
N LEU A 148 16.27 3.37 -1.59
CA LEU A 148 17.45 3.87 -2.30
C LEU A 148 18.63 2.89 -2.20
N ASP A 149 18.82 2.30 -1.03
CA ASP A 149 19.93 1.39 -0.77
C ASP A 149 19.80 0.07 -1.54
N THR A 150 18.56 -0.43 -1.81
CA THR A 150 18.37 -1.83 -2.22
C THR A 150 17.53 -2.07 -3.48
N THR A 151 16.69 -1.12 -3.90
CA THR A 151 15.70 -1.36 -4.97
C THR A 151 15.73 -0.38 -6.13
N VAL A 152 16.38 0.76 -5.99
CA VAL A 152 16.48 1.79 -7.03
C VAL A 152 17.65 1.50 -7.98
N HIS A 153 17.34 1.38 -9.27
CA HIS A 153 18.32 1.25 -10.33
C HIS A 153 18.24 2.47 -11.24
N TYR A 154 19.05 3.49 -10.93
CA TYR A 154 19.15 4.69 -11.72
C TYR A 154 20.00 4.44 -12.96
N GLY A 155 19.55 4.98 -14.09
CA GLY A 155 20.26 4.98 -15.36
C GLY A 155 19.78 6.13 -16.24
N GLU A 156 20.23 6.10 -17.50
CA GLU A 156 19.81 7.03 -18.54
C GLU A 156 19.38 6.24 -19.78
N ASP A 157 18.41 6.75 -20.51
CA ASP A 157 17.99 6.18 -21.80
C ASP A 157 19.03 6.49 -22.90
N GLU A 158 18.80 5.98 -24.11
CA GLU A 158 19.70 6.20 -25.26
C GLU A 158 19.86 7.69 -25.66
N ALA A 159 18.93 8.53 -25.26
CA ALA A 159 18.97 9.98 -25.48
C ALA A 159 19.62 10.75 -24.30
N GLY A 160 20.05 10.05 -23.25
CA GLY A 160 20.64 10.64 -22.06
C GLY A 160 19.62 11.23 -21.07
N ASN A 161 18.35 10.87 -21.20
CA ASN A 161 17.35 11.27 -20.22
C ASN A 161 17.37 10.31 -19.02
N PRO A 162 17.07 10.81 -17.79
CA PRO A 162 16.92 9.95 -16.61
C PRO A 162 15.90 8.84 -16.84
N ASP A 163 16.28 7.63 -16.51
CA ASP A 163 15.45 6.42 -16.54
C ASP A 163 15.75 5.56 -15.33
N THR A 164 14.81 5.49 -14.40
CA THR A 164 14.97 4.80 -13.11
C THR A 164 13.98 3.67 -12.98
N TYR A 165 14.48 2.48 -12.74
CA TYR A 165 13.70 1.31 -12.42
C TYR A 165 13.70 1.07 -10.90
N VAL A 166 12.54 0.81 -10.31
CA VAL A 166 12.40 0.54 -8.87
C VAL A 166 11.77 -0.84 -8.70
N TYR A 167 12.53 -1.77 -8.19
CA TYR A 167 11.98 -3.08 -7.82
C TYR A 167 11.02 -2.94 -6.63
N THR A 168 9.97 -3.74 -6.61
CA THR A 168 9.08 -3.83 -5.45
C THR A 168 9.85 -4.31 -4.21
N GLY A 169 10.80 -5.24 -4.40
CA GLY A 169 11.74 -5.68 -3.37
C GLY A 169 11.87 -7.19 -3.33
N ASP A 170 10.82 -7.87 -2.95
CA ASP A 170 10.72 -9.35 -2.92
C ASP A 170 10.41 -9.95 -4.29
N ILE A 171 9.79 -9.17 -5.19
CA ILE A 171 9.48 -9.58 -6.57
C ILE A 171 10.33 -8.77 -7.54
N PRO A 172 10.98 -9.41 -8.54
CA PRO A 172 11.86 -8.75 -9.49
C PRO A 172 11.09 -8.02 -10.60
N ALA A 173 10.14 -7.16 -10.22
CA ALA A 173 9.32 -6.36 -11.13
C ALA A 173 9.04 -4.99 -10.53
N MET A 174 8.62 -4.05 -11.36
CA MET A 174 8.25 -2.68 -10.98
C MET A 174 6.74 -2.52 -11.07
N TRP A 175 6.06 -2.42 -9.92
CA TRP A 175 4.68 -1.99 -9.85
C TRP A 175 4.58 -0.48 -10.00
N LEU A 176 3.57 -0.01 -10.73
CA LEU A 176 3.32 1.43 -10.90
C LEU A 176 2.93 2.09 -9.57
N ARG A 177 2.09 1.45 -8.77
CA ARG A 177 1.73 1.87 -7.41
C ARG A 177 2.96 1.96 -6.52
N ASP A 178 3.65 0.84 -6.37
CA ASP A 178 4.75 0.67 -5.41
C ASP A 178 5.90 1.62 -5.69
N SER A 179 6.36 1.69 -6.94
CA SER A 179 7.47 2.57 -7.32
C SER A 179 7.19 4.04 -7.01
N GLY A 180 5.93 4.48 -7.19
CA GLY A 180 5.52 5.83 -6.82
C GLY A 180 5.50 6.06 -5.31
N ALA A 181 4.98 5.08 -4.55
CA ALA A 181 4.91 5.14 -3.09
C ALA A 181 6.29 5.06 -2.43
N GLN A 182 7.15 4.17 -2.92
CA GLN A 182 8.50 3.95 -2.38
C GLN A 182 9.40 5.19 -2.48
N VAL A 183 9.28 6.00 -3.54
CA VAL A 183 10.11 7.21 -3.71
C VAL A 183 9.43 8.48 -3.19
N TRP A 184 8.15 8.43 -2.86
CA TRP A 184 7.37 9.57 -2.39
C TRP A 184 8.01 10.35 -1.22
N PRO A 185 8.57 9.70 -0.17
CA PRO A 185 9.15 10.40 0.96
C PRO A 185 10.33 11.29 0.60
N TYR A 186 11.02 11.00 -0.50
CA TYR A 186 12.22 11.71 -0.90
C TYR A 186 11.98 12.94 -1.78
N VAL A 187 10.76 13.09 -2.34
CA VAL A 187 10.44 14.19 -3.26
C VAL A 187 10.76 15.56 -2.66
N GLN A 188 10.48 15.75 -1.37
CA GLN A 188 10.73 17.03 -0.69
C GLN A 188 12.21 17.38 -0.59
N LEU A 189 13.10 16.38 -0.63
CA LEU A 189 14.55 16.54 -0.54
C LEU A 189 15.19 16.85 -1.89
N CYS A 190 14.46 16.73 -3.00
CA CYS A 190 14.97 16.98 -4.35
C CYS A 190 15.50 18.41 -4.57
N LYS A 191 15.02 19.39 -3.79
CA LYS A 191 15.49 20.77 -3.89
C LYS A 191 16.95 20.93 -3.48
N GLU A 192 17.42 20.06 -2.60
CA GLU A 192 18.74 20.10 -1.99
C GLU A 192 19.72 19.13 -2.65
N ASP A 193 19.19 18.20 -3.46
CA ASP A 193 19.98 17.15 -4.11
C ASP A 193 19.58 16.95 -5.59
N PRO A 194 20.37 17.53 -6.51
CA PRO A 194 20.12 17.38 -7.97
C PRO A 194 20.21 15.93 -8.47
N ALA A 195 21.01 15.06 -7.82
CA ALA A 195 21.09 13.65 -8.21
C ALA A 195 19.80 12.91 -7.83
N LEU A 196 19.27 13.17 -6.64
CA LEU A 196 17.99 12.65 -6.17
C LEU A 196 16.85 13.16 -7.08
N GLN A 197 16.88 14.44 -7.47
CA GLN A 197 15.90 15.01 -8.40
C GLN A 197 15.91 14.28 -9.74
N LYS A 198 17.08 14.02 -10.33
CA LYS A 198 17.20 13.26 -11.57
C LYS A 198 16.70 11.82 -11.42
N MET A 199 17.01 11.19 -10.30
CA MET A 199 16.54 9.83 -10.02
C MET A 199 15.01 9.76 -10.00
N ILE A 200 14.33 10.67 -9.31
CA ILE A 200 12.86 10.72 -9.26
C ILE A 200 12.26 11.10 -10.62
N ALA A 201 12.88 12.02 -11.37
CA ALA A 201 12.48 12.30 -12.74
C ALA A 201 12.54 11.05 -13.61
N GLY A 202 13.56 10.22 -13.42
CA GLY A 202 13.72 8.92 -14.08
C GLY A 202 12.59 7.94 -13.72
N VAL A 203 12.16 7.88 -12.48
CA VAL A 203 10.99 7.05 -12.07
C VAL A 203 9.74 7.48 -12.81
N ILE A 204 9.44 8.78 -12.83
CA ILE A 204 8.27 9.33 -13.52
C ILE A 204 8.31 8.99 -15.01
N ARG A 205 9.44 9.23 -15.70
CA ARG A 205 9.62 8.87 -17.11
C ARG A 205 9.40 7.39 -17.36
N ARG A 206 9.99 6.52 -16.53
CA ARG A 206 9.81 5.07 -16.62
C ARG A 206 8.34 4.69 -16.48
N GLN A 207 7.63 5.21 -15.48
CA GLN A 207 6.20 4.93 -15.28
C GLN A 207 5.36 5.35 -16.50
N LEU A 208 5.60 6.52 -17.08
CA LEU A 208 4.90 6.99 -18.29
C LEU A 208 5.14 6.07 -19.49
N LYS A 209 6.39 5.68 -19.72
CA LYS A 209 6.77 4.73 -20.78
C LYS A 209 6.05 3.38 -20.60
N LEU A 210 5.98 2.87 -19.39
CA LEU A 210 5.33 1.59 -19.08
C LEU A 210 3.80 1.67 -19.28
N ILE A 211 3.16 2.75 -18.88
CA ILE A 211 1.74 3.00 -19.16
C ILE A 211 1.46 3.05 -20.66
N ASN A 212 2.37 3.64 -21.46
CA ASN A 212 2.22 3.71 -22.92
C ASN A 212 2.41 2.34 -23.60
N ILE A 213 3.08 1.38 -22.94
CA ILE A 213 3.20 0.00 -23.44
C ILE A 213 1.90 -0.79 -23.21
N ASP A 214 1.38 -0.82 -21.98
CA ASP A 214 0.10 -1.45 -21.64
C ASP A 214 -0.58 -0.71 -20.48
N PRO A 215 -1.59 0.10 -20.75
CA PRO A 215 -2.28 0.87 -19.72
C PRO A 215 -3.13 0.03 -18.75
N TYR A 216 -3.32 -1.26 -19.02
CA TYR A 216 -4.03 -2.18 -18.15
C TYR A 216 -3.10 -2.97 -17.20
N ALA A 217 -1.80 -2.89 -17.40
CA ALA A 217 -0.84 -3.60 -16.58
C ALA A 217 -0.50 -2.83 -15.30
N ASN A 218 -0.33 -3.56 -14.20
CA ASN A 218 0.09 -3.01 -12.91
C ASN A 218 1.59 -3.17 -12.66
N ALA A 219 2.24 -4.22 -13.25
CA ALA A 219 3.64 -4.52 -13.02
C ALA A 219 4.40 -4.83 -14.31
N PHE A 220 5.68 -4.42 -14.33
CA PHE A 220 6.50 -4.48 -15.53
C PHE A 220 7.90 -5.04 -15.26
N ASN A 221 8.48 -5.67 -16.28
CA ASN A 221 9.86 -6.13 -16.31
C ASN A 221 10.83 -4.97 -16.54
N VAL A 222 12.08 -5.15 -16.15
CA VAL A 222 13.15 -4.16 -16.40
C VAL A 222 13.46 -4.02 -17.90
N ALA A 223 13.26 -5.10 -18.67
CA ALA A 223 13.45 -5.21 -20.09
C ALA A 223 12.43 -6.23 -20.65
N PRO A 224 12.26 -6.40 -21.98
CA PRO A 224 11.29 -7.33 -22.56
C PRO A 224 11.71 -8.80 -22.37
N THR A 225 11.80 -9.24 -21.10
CA THR A 225 12.24 -10.59 -20.72
C THR A 225 11.15 -11.64 -20.88
N GLY A 226 9.88 -11.23 -20.94
CA GLY A 226 8.73 -12.12 -20.92
C GLY A 226 8.53 -12.85 -19.58
N ALA A 227 9.14 -12.37 -18.49
CA ALA A 227 8.89 -12.92 -17.17
C ALA A 227 7.47 -12.53 -16.71
N HIS A 228 6.68 -13.52 -16.34
CA HIS A 228 5.29 -13.37 -15.86
C HIS A 228 4.82 -14.67 -15.20
N ASN A 229 3.65 -14.65 -14.57
CA ASN A 229 3.02 -15.90 -14.15
C ASN A 229 2.54 -16.68 -15.40
N LYS A 230 3.06 -17.88 -15.59
CA LYS A 230 2.84 -18.71 -16.80
C LYS A 230 1.36 -19.10 -17.01
N THR A 231 0.53 -18.96 -16.01
CA THR A 231 -0.90 -19.29 -16.09
C THR A 231 -1.79 -18.09 -16.39
N ASP A 232 -1.21 -16.89 -16.49
CA ASP A 232 -1.96 -15.68 -16.81
C ASP A 232 -2.46 -15.68 -18.26
N PHE A 233 -3.70 -15.26 -18.44
CA PHE A 233 -4.33 -15.14 -19.74
C PHE A 233 -5.21 -13.85 -19.80
N PRO A 234 -5.20 -13.11 -20.92
CA PRO A 234 -4.39 -13.32 -22.12
C PRO A 234 -2.91 -13.07 -21.89
N GLN A 235 -2.08 -13.58 -22.80
CA GLN A 235 -0.66 -13.26 -22.81
C GLN A 235 -0.46 -11.78 -23.09
N ALA A 236 0.45 -11.16 -22.37
CA ALA A 236 0.76 -9.73 -22.47
C ALA A 236 2.08 -9.47 -23.24
N ASP A 237 2.41 -8.19 -23.42
CA ASP A 237 3.71 -7.77 -23.95
C ASP A 237 4.85 -8.32 -23.09
N PRO A 238 6.03 -8.69 -23.65
CA PRO A 238 7.17 -9.17 -22.88
C PRO A 238 7.71 -8.19 -21.82
N MET A 239 7.37 -6.90 -21.90
CA MET A 239 7.65 -5.91 -20.87
C MET A 239 6.73 -6.05 -19.66
N VAL A 240 5.54 -6.64 -19.83
CA VAL A 240 4.55 -6.78 -18.76
C VAL A 240 4.87 -8.00 -17.90
N PHE A 241 4.98 -7.78 -16.59
CA PHE A 241 5.13 -8.84 -15.59
C PHE A 241 3.78 -9.35 -15.10
N GLU A 242 2.83 -8.40 -14.84
CA GLU A 242 1.47 -8.71 -14.44
C GLU A 242 0.48 -7.71 -15.03
N ARG A 243 -0.68 -8.21 -15.49
CA ARG A 243 -1.71 -7.41 -16.16
C ARG A 243 -3.01 -7.34 -15.36
N LYS A 244 -2.90 -7.13 -14.05
CA LYS A 244 -4.04 -6.89 -13.17
C LYS A 244 -4.42 -5.40 -13.25
N TRP A 245 -5.62 -5.12 -13.77
CA TRP A 245 -6.10 -3.75 -13.86
C TRP A 245 -6.53 -3.23 -12.49
N GLU A 246 -5.87 -2.17 -12.06
CA GLU A 246 -6.09 -1.43 -10.83
C GLU A 246 -6.12 0.07 -11.16
N ILE A 247 -7.14 0.79 -10.69
CA ILE A 247 -7.25 2.24 -10.93
C ILE A 247 -6.03 2.98 -10.36
N ASP A 248 -5.57 2.57 -9.20
CA ASP A 248 -4.46 3.20 -8.49
C ASP A 248 -3.12 3.07 -9.22
N SER A 249 -2.95 2.05 -10.06
CA SER A 249 -1.78 1.91 -10.94
C SER A 249 -1.59 3.11 -11.87
N HIS A 250 -2.67 3.82 -12.25
CA HIS A 250 -2.59 5.09 -12.97
C HIS A 250 -2.47 6.30 -12.02
N CYS A 251 -3.09 6.22 -10.85
CA CYS A 251 -3.16 7.36 -9.95
C CYS A 251 -1.83 7.68 -9.25
N TYR A 252 -1.07 6.65 -8.86
CA TYR A 252 0.22 6.85 -8.19
C TYR A 252 1.25 7.58 -9.05
N PRO A 253 1.45 7.26 -10.35
CA PRO A 253 2.30 8.03 -11.24
C PRO A 253 1.88 9.49 -11.37
N LEU A 254 0.58 9.77 -11.52
CA LEU A 254 0.06 11.13 -11.61
C LEU A 254 0.27 11.92 -10.31
N ARG A 255 0.05 11.28 -9.19
CA ARG A 255 0.28 11.85 -7.86
C ARG A 255 1.75 12.17 -7.65
N LEU A 256 2.66 11.25 -7.99
CA LEU A 256 4.11 11.46 -7.91
C LEU A 256 4.56 12.60 -8.81
N ALA A 257 4.15 12.61 -10.09
CA ALA A 257 4.53 13.62 -11.06
C ALA A 257 4.08 15.02 -10.62
N HIS A 258 2.84 15.15 -10.11
CA HIS A 258 2.34 16.42 -9.61
C HIS A 258 3.12 16.91 -8.38
N HIS A 259 3.40 16.03 -7.41
CA HIS A 259 4.17 16.37 -6.21
C HIS A 259 5.60 16.80 -6.58
N TYR A 260 6.25 16.06 -7.49
CA TYR A 260 7.56 16.39 -8.01
C TYR A 260 7.58 17.79 -8.63
N TRP A 261 6.65 18.08 -9.55
CA TRP A 261 6.53 19.39 -10.17
C TRP A 261 6.31 20.52 -9.16
N LYS A 262 5.36 20.33 -8.24
CA LYS A 262 5.08 21.36 -7.21
C LYS A 262 6.27 21.60 -6.28
N THR A 263 7.06 20.58 -6.05
CA THR A 263 8.24 20.68 -5.17
C THR A 263 9.42 21.31 -5.88
N THR A 264 9.74 20.86 -7.08
CA THR A 264 10.98 21.22 -7.79
C THR A 264 10.81 22.36 -8.80
N GLY A 265 9.61 22.53 -9.34
CA GLY A 265 9.34 23.38 -10.49
C GLY A 265 9.83 22.79 -11.82
N ASP A 266 10.45 21.61 -11.82
CA ASP A 266 10.96 20.95 -13.02
C ASP A 266 9.82 20.43 -13.89
N THR A 267 9.83 20.84 -15.16
CA THR A 267 8.83 20.43 -16.16
C THR A 267 9.39 19.47 -17.20
N SER A 268 10.64 19.04 -17.09
CA SER A 268 11.34 18.24 -18.10
C SER A 268 10.73 16.86 -18.35
N VAL A 269 9.95 16.33 -17.40
CA VAL A 269 9.26 15.05 -17.49
C VAL A 269 7.93 15.12 -18.24
N PHE A 270 7.39 16.34 -18.49
CA PHE A 270 6.08 16.55 -19.11
C PHE A 270 6.17 16.80 -20.61
N GLY A 271 6.88 15.96 -21.32
CA GLY A 271 7.01 15.99 -22.78
C GLY A 271 5.90 15.23 -23.52
N ALA A 272 6.19 14.80 -24.76
CA ALA A 272 5.22 14.05 -25.58
C ALA A 272 4.79 12.74 -24.96
N GLU A 273 5.71 12.01 -24.32
CA GLU A 273 5.41 10.76 -23.59
C GLU A 273 4.38 10.95 -22.48
N TRP A 274 4.44 12.09 -21.76
CA TRP A 274 3.44 12.45 -20.77
C TRP A 274 2.06 12.65 -21.39
N VAL A 275 1.99 13.41 -22.48
CA VAL A 275 0.71 13.69 -23.17
C VAL A 275 0.11 12.40 -23.71
N GLU A 276 0.92 11.52 -24.29
CA GLU A 276 0.49 10.20 -24.77
C GLU A 276 -0.02 9.32 -23.61
N ALA A 277 0.71 9.27 -22.50
CA ALA A 277 0.27 8.54 -21.32
C ALA A 277 -1.07 9.08 -20.78
N MET A 278 -1.27 10.39 -20.81
CA MET A 278 -2.53 10.99 -20.39
C MET A 278 -3.70 10.60 -21.29
N HIS A 279 -3.50 10.54 -22.62
CA HIS A 279 -4.52 10.02 -23.54
C HIS A 279 -4.85 8.55 -23.24
N ASN A 280 -3.84 7.71 -23.01
CA ASN A 280 -4.03 6.30 -22.67
C ASN A 280 -4.76 6.13 -21.33
N ILE A 281 -4.39 6.91 -20.30
CA ILE A 281 -5.06 6.89 -18.99
C ILE A 281 -6.53 7.27 -19.11
N VAL A 282 -6.83 8.41 -19.74
CA VAL A 282 -8.21 8.90 -19.89
C VAL A 282 -9.05 7.90 -20.68
N LYS A 283 -8.51 7.35 -21.77
CA LYS A 283 -9.18 6.31 -22.56
C LYS A 283 -9.51 5.09 -21.70
N THR A 284 -8.53 4.53 -20.99
CA THR A 284 -8.70 3.35 -20.15
C THR A 284 -9.72 3.57 -19.04
N LEU A 285 -9.66 4.71 -18.35
CA LEU A 285 -10.63 5.05 -17.31
C LEU A 285 -12.05 5.17 -17.86
N LYS A 286 -12.23 5.72 -19.06
CA LYS A 286 -13.55 5.79 -19.74
C LYS A 286 -14.05 4.42 -20.17
N GLU A 287 -13.20 3.57 -20.76
CA GLU A 287 -13.54 2.19 -21.07
C GLU A 287 -14.04 1.45 -19.83
N GLN A 288 -13.37 1.65 -18.70
CA GLN A 288 -13.72 1.01 -17.42
C GLN A 288 -14.91 1.67 -16.69
N GLN A 289 -15.52 2.73 -17.23
CA GLN A 289 -16.85 3.15 -16.80
C GLN A 289 -17.97 2.22 -17.33
N MET A 290 -17.66 1.30 -18.25
CA MET A 290 -18.59 0.31 -18.81
C MET A 290 -19.83 0.91 -19.51
N LYS A 291 -19.75 2.14 -20.03
CA LYS A 291 -20.89 2.85 -20.63
C LYS A 291 -21.17 2.43 -22.06
N GLU A 292 -20.24 2.71 -22.96
CA GLU A 292 -20.40 2.54 -24.41
C GLU A 292 -19.51 1.41 -24.93
N ASP A 293 -18.21 1.53 -24.69
CA ASP A 293 -17.19 0.55 -25.08
C ASP A 293 -16.38 0.16 -23.83
N PRO A 294 -16.62 -1.04 -23.26
CA PRO A 294 -15.89 -1.51 -22.09
C PRO A 294 -14.45 -1.96 -22.40
N GLY A 295 -14.00 -1.86 -23.65
CA GLY A 295 -12.73 -2.43 -24.08
C GLY A 295 -12.69 -3.95 -24.03
N ASP A 296 -11.53 -4.51 -24.35
CA ASP A 296 -11.33 -5.96 -24.43
C ASP A 296 -10.63 -6.54 -23.18
N TYR A 297 -10.49 -5.75 -22.11
CA TYR A 297 -9.77 -6.19 -20.92
C TYR A 297 -10.40 -7.41 -20.26
N THR A 298 -9.58 -8.45 -20.10
CA THR A 298 -9.88 -9.65 -19.33
C THR A 298 -8.64 -10.10 -18.58
N PHE A 299 -8.83 -10.81 -17.47
CA PHE A 299 -7.73 -11.44 -16.73
C PHE A 299 -8.17 -12.76 -16.13
N LEU A 300 -7.42 -13.81 -16.44
CA LEU A 300 -7.56 -15.13 -15.84
C LEU A 300 -6.19 -15.63 -15.38
N ARG A 301 -6.17 -16.31 -14.23
CA ARG A 301 -5.02 -17.03 -13.69
C ARG A 301 -5.48 -18.39 -13.20
N THR A 302 -4.74 -19.45 -13.51
CA THR A 302 -4.96 -20.75 -12.88
C THR A 302 -4.36 -20.72 -11.50
N THR A 303 -5.20 -20.75 -10.49
CA THR A 303 -4.82 -20.59 -9.08
C THR A 303 -5.80 -21.31 -8.17
N ASP A 304 -5.39 -21.68 -6.97
CA ASP A 304 -6.23 -22.18 -5.88
C ASP A 304 -6.81 -21.03 -5.02
N ARG A 305 -6.38 -19.79 -5.25
CA ARG A 305 -6.86 -18.58 -4.57
C ARG A 305 -7.97 -17.92 -5.39
N GLN A 306 -9.20 -17.94 -4.89
CA GLN A 306 -10.37 -17.39 -5.62
C GLN A 306 -10.24 -15.92 -6.01
N LEU A 307 -9.57 -15.11 -5.18
CA LEU A 307 -9.41 -13.67 -5.43
C LEU A 307 -8.19 -13.33 -6.29
N ASP A 308 -7.34 -14.31 -6.64
CA ASP A 308 -6.18 -14.09 -7.52
C ASP A 308 -6.51 -14.22 -9.02
N THR A 309 -7.80 -14.30 -9.36
CA THR A 309 -8.33 -14.37 -10.73
C THR A 309 -9.71 -13.74 -10.78
N ARG A 310 -10.20 -13.44 -11.99
CA ARG A 310 -11.54 -12.87 -12.16
C ARG A 310 -12.55 -13.94 -12.58
N CYS A 311 -13.77 -13.84 -12.08
CA CYS A 311 -14.90 -14.66 -12.51
C CYS A 311 -15.40 -14.27 -13.92
N HIS A 312 -16.44 -14.96 -14.41
CA HIS A 312 -17.11 -14.70 -15.70
C HIS A 312 -16.12 -14.57 -16.87
N VAL A 313 -15.25 -15.61 -17.02
CA VAL A 313 -14.24 -15.68 -18.09
C VAL A 313 -13.31 -14.44 -18.09
N GLY A 314 -12.90 -14.03 -16.91
CA GLY A 314 -11.95 -12.92 -16.72
C GLY A 314 -12.56 -11.52 -16.76
N ARG A 315 -13.88 -11.40 -16.93
CA ARG A 315 -14.58 -10.10 -16.99
C ARG A 315 -14.99 -9.54 -15.63
N GLY A 316 -15.03 -10.38 -14.58
CA GLY A 316 -15.51 -10.01 -13.25
C GLY A 316 -17.04 -9.98 -13.14
N ASN A 317 -17.54 -9.63 -11.98
CA ASN A 317 -18.97 -9.50 -11.74
C ASN A 317 -19.57 -8.32 -12.52
N PRO A 318 -20.82 -8.42 -12.99
CA PRO A 318 -21.46 -7.34 -13.72
C PRO A 318 -21.66 -6.09 -12.84
N VAL A 319 -21.54 -4.93 -13.46
CA VAL A 319 -21.81 -3.63 -12.84
C VAL A 319 -22.85 -2.87 -13.63
N LYS A 320 -23.58 -1.98 -12.96
CA LYS A 320 -24.44 -1.01 -13.64
C LYS A 320 -23.62 0.25 -13.93
N PRO A 321 -23.48 0.67 -15.19
CA PRO A 321 -22.77 1.89 -15.54
C PRO A 321 -23.43 3.11 -14.89
N VAL A 322 -22.77 3.69 -13.88
CA VAL A 322 -23.28 4.82 -13.10
C VAL A 322 -22.33 6.01 -13.07
N GLY A 323 -21.26 5.96 -13.88
CA GLY A 323 -20.23 6.99 -13.92
C GLY A 323 -19.01 6.66 -13.06
N LEU A 324 -19.05 5.63 -12.22
CA LEU A 324 -17.89 5.10 -11.52
C LEU A 324 -17.00 4.27 -12.45
N ILE A 325 -15.74 4.08 -12.08
CA ILE A 325 -14.74 3.34 -12.84
C ILE A 325 -14.53 1.98 -12.15
N VAL A 326 -14.57 0.90 -12.95
CA VAL A 326 -14.27 -0.45 -12.47
C VAL A 326 -12.78 -0.59 -12.19
N SER A 327 -12.43 -1.07 -11.00
CA SER A 327 -11.13 -1.67 -10.70
C SER A 327 -11.30 -3.19 -10.73
N ALA A 328 -10.51 -3.86 -11.53
CA ALA A 328 -10.58 -5.32 -11.61
C ALA A 328 -10.01 -5.98 -10.36
N PHE A 329 -8.99 -5.34 -9.80
CA PHE A 329 -8.32 -5.77 -8.59
C PHE A 329 -8.20 -4.60 -7.59
N ARG A 330 -7.97 -4.95 -6.34
CA ARG A 330 -7.67 -4.06 -5.22
C ARG A 330 -6.16 -3.81 -5.13
N PRO A 331 -5.71 -2.82 -4.38
CA PRO A 331 -4.28 -2.64 -4.08
C PRO A 331 -3.62 -3.86 -3.39
N SER A 332 -4.41 -4.78 -2.86
CA SER A 332 -3.99 -6.07 -2.28
C SER A 332 -3.77 -7.17 -3.31
N ASP A 333 -3.91 -6.88 -4.61
CA ASP A 333 -3.92 -7.83 -5.73
C ASP A 333 -5.12 -8.80 -5.73
N ASP A 334 -6.09 -8.61 -4.83
CA ASP A 334 -7.33 -9.38 -4.79
C ASP A 334 -8.37 -8.83 -5.79
N ALA A 335 -9.05 -9.71 -6.51
CA ALA A 335 -10.14 -9.32 -7.39
C ALA A 335 -11.29 -8.67 -6.61
N THR A 336 -11.83 -7.58 -7.14
CA THR A 336 -13.00 -6.91 -6.56
C THR A 336 -14.23 -7.81 -6.62
N THR A 337 -15.04 -7.80 -5.57
CA THR A 337 -16.34 -8.47 -5.52
C THR A 337 -17.39 -7.63 -6.24
N PHE A 338 -17.46 -6.34 -5.90
CA PHE A 338 -18.27 -5.36 -6.61
C PHE A 338 -17.31 -4.43 -7.34
N GLY A 339 -17.43 -4.33 -8.66
CA GLY A 339 -16.40 -3.77 -9.51
C GLY A 339 -15.98 -2.32 -9.23
N PHE A 340 -16.82 -1.51 -8.56
CA PHE A 340 -16.48 -0.14 -8.24
C PHE A 340 -15.84 -0.03 -6.88
N LEU A 341 -14.51 -0.07 -6.83
CA LEU A 341 -13.70 0.16 -5.63
C LEU A 341 -13.72 1.64 -5.27
N VAL A 342 -14.39 1.97 -4.18
CA VAL A 342 -14.69 3.37 -3.80
C VAL A 342 -13.44 4.20 -3.51
N PRO A 343 -12.49 3.77 -2.66
CA PRO A 343 -11.30 4.59 -2.39
C PRO A 343 -10.44 4.83 -3.64
N SER A 344 -10.34 3.86 -4.56
CA SER A 344 -9.62 4.05 -5.82
C SER A 344 -10.33 5.04 -6.75
N ASN A 345 -11.67 5.07 -6.75
CA ASN A 345 -12.43 6.08 -7.50
C ASN A 345 -12.22 7.50 -6.93
N PHE A 346 -12.13 7.68 -5.61
CA PHE A 346 -11.74 8.96 -5.00
C PHE A 346 -10.34 9.37 -5.44
N MET A 347 -9.38 8.44 -5.41
CA MET A 347 -8.00 8.71 -5.85
C MET A 347 -7.95 9.08 -7.34
N ALA A 348 -8.82 8.48 -8.19
CA ALA A 348 -8.92 8.85 -9.61
C ALA A 348 -9.39 10.30 -9.79
N VAL A 349 -10.39 10.76 -9.02
CA VAL A 349 -10.86 12.15 -9.06
C VAL A 349 -9.73 13.12 -8.78
N THR A 350 -8.99 12.92 -7.68
CA THR A 350 -7.91 13.83 -7.30
C THR A 350 -6.73 13.78 -8.25
N SER A 351 -6.41 12.59 -8.78
CA SER A 351 -5.33 12.39 -9.74
C SER A 351 -5.63 13.03 -11.10
N LEU A 352 -6.86 12.90 -11.61
CA LEU A 352 -7.28 13.55 -12.85
C LEU A 352 -7.26 15.09 -12.74
N ARG A 353 -7.65 15.65 -11.59
CA ARG A 353 -7.56 17.11 -11.35
C ARG A 353 -6.11 17.59 -11.33
N LYS A 354 -5.20 16.85 -10.71
CA LYS A 354 -3.75 17.13 -10.73
C LYS A 354 -3.18 17.07 -12.14
N ALA A 355 -3.58 16.06 -12.92
CA ALA A 355 -3.19 15.93 -14.32
C ALA A 355 -3.70 17.11 -15.18
N ALA A 356 -4.96 17.53 -15.01
CA ALA A 356 -5.53 18.67 -15.68
C ALA A 356 -4.77 19.97 -15.38
N GLU A 357 -4.31 20.14 -14.15
CA GLU A 357 -3.47 21.28 -13.76
C GLU A 357 -2.14 21.29 -14.52
N ILE A 358 -1.43 20.13 -14.59
CA ILE A 358 -0.17 20.01 -15.33
C ILE A 358 -0.39 20.26 -16.82
N LEU A 359 -1.38 19.59 -17.42
CA LEU A 359 -1.72 19.74 -18.86
C LEU A 359 -2.00 21.18 -19.24
N THR A 360 -2.69 21.91 -18.38
CA THR A 360 -3.00 23.34 -18.59
C THR A 360 -1.77 24.21 -18.42
N ALA A 361 -1.04 24.05 -17.31
CA ALA A 361 0.01 24.98 -16.91
C ALA A 361 1.34 24.74 -17.65
N VAL A 362 1.63 23.47 -18.01
CA VAL A 362 2.93 23.09 -18.60
C VAL A 362 2.81 22.82 -20.09
N ASN A 363 1.83 22.00 -20.50
CA ASN A 363 1.72 21.55 -21.88
C ASN A 363 0.87 22.48 -22.77
N GLY A 364 -0.08 23.21 -22.18
CA GLY A 364 -1.07 23.98 -22.94
C GLY A 364 -2.17 23.11 -23.59
N GLU A 365 -2.27 21.84 -23.21
CA GLU A 365 -3.22 20.82 -23.71
C GLU A 365 -4.62 21.02 -23.09
N ARG A 366 -5.29 22.11 -23.47
CA ARG A 366 -6.55 22.54 -22.85
C ARG A 366 -7.71 21.57 -23.06
N GLU A 367 -7.79 20.93 -24.21
CA GLU A 367 -8.87 19.97 -24.50
C GLU A 367 -8.73 18.73 -23.64
N LEU A 368 -7.53 18.14 -23.56
CA LEU A 368 -7.26 16.98 -22.71
C LEU A 368 -7.42 17.31 -21.22
N ALA A 369 -7.01 18.51 -20.80
CA ALA A 369 -7.23 18.99 -19.43
C ALA A 369 -8.71 19.14 -19.08
N ALA A 370 -9.52 19.65 -20.01
CA ALA A 370 -10.97 19.73 -19.85
C ALA A 370 -11.61 18.34 -19.78
N GLU A 371 -11.12 17.39 -20.58
CA GLU A 371 -11.56 16.00 -20.56
C GLU A 371 -11.26 15.31 -19.22
N CYS A 372 -10.05 15.50 -18.67
CA CYS A 372 -9.68 15.04 -17.33
C CYS A 372 -10.60 15.62 -16.24
N THR A 373 -10.88 16.93 -16.33
CA THR A 373 -11.74 17.62 -15.37
C THR A 373 -13.18 17.10 -15.45
N ALA A 374 -13.73 16.96 -16.65
CA ALA A 374 -15.08 16.45 -16.85
C ALA A 374 -15.24 15.02 -16.32
N LEU A 375 -14.27 14.15 -16.57
CA LEU A 375 -14.27 12.78 -16.05
C LEU A 375 -14.18 12.78 -14.51
N ALA A 376 -13.31 13.61 -13.93
CA ALA A 376 -13.20 13.75 -12.48
C ALA A 376 -14.51 14.21 -11.83
N ASP A 377 -15.18 15.20 -12.43
CA ASP A 377 -16.44 15.73 -11.91
C ASP A 377 -17.58 14.72 -12.02
N GLU A 378 -17.62 13.95 -13.10
CA GLU A 378 -18.57 12.86 -13.25
C GLU A 378 -18.37 11.78 -12.19
N VAL A 379 -17.14 11.29 -12.00
CA VAL A 379 -16.82 10.27 -10.98
C VAL A 379 -17.14 10.79 -9.58
N ALA A 380 -16.79 12.05 -9.29
CA ALA A 380 -17.10 12.68 -7.99
C ALA A 380 -18.60 12.74 -7.72
N GLY A 381 -19.41 13.11 -8.72
CA GLY A 381 -20.87 13.08 -8.62
C GLY A 381 -21.43 11.67 -8.39
N ALA A 382 -20.90 10.69 -9.10
CA ALA A 382 -21.29 9.30 -8.97
C ALA A 382 -20.92 8.72 -7.59
N LEU A 383 -19.76 9.07 -7.02
CA LEU A 383 -19.36 8.68 -5.66
C LEU A 383 -20.37 9.17 -4.61
N GLN A 384 -20.81 10.42 -4.69
CA GLN A 384 -21.79 10.97 -3.76
C GLN A 384 -23.16 10.26 -3.87
N GLN A 385 -23.53 9.80 -5.05
CA GLN A 385 -24.82 9.18 -5.29
C GLN A 385 -24.84 7.68 -4.99
N TYR A 386 -23.75 6.93 -5.28
CA TYR A 386 -23.75 5.47 -5.28
C TYR A 386 -22.82 4.83 -4.26
N ALA A 387 -21.84 5.57 -3.72
CA ALA A 387 -20.89 5.01 -2.78
C ALA A 387 -21.29 5.19 -1.31
N VAL A 388 -22.30 6.03 -1.03
CA VAL A 388 -22.79 6.30 0.33
C VAL A 388 -23.92 5.33 0.67
N VAL A 389 -23.81 4.67 1.82
CA VAL A 389 -24.80 3.73 2.35
C VAL A 389 -25.26 4.18 3.73
N GLU A 390 -26.50 3.82 4.10
CA GLU A 390 -27.03 4.08 5.44
C GLU A 390 -26.70 2.91 6.37
N HIS A 391 -25.81 3.14 7.33
CA HIS A 391 -25.47 2.15 8.35
C HIS A 391 -26.36 2.33 9.58
N PRO A 392 -26.93 1.25 10.17
CA PRO A 392 -27.91 1.36 11.24
C PRO A 392 -27.36 2.03 12.53
N GLU A 393 -26.07 1.97 12.76
CA GLU A 393 -25.40 2.53 13.93
C GLU A 393 -24.69 3.86 13.64
N PHE A 394 -24.04 3.97 12.47
CA PHE A 394 -23.17 5.11 12.15
C PHE A 394 -23.80 6.12 11.16
N GLY A 395 -25.05 5.87 10.70
CA GLY A 395 -25.69 6.72 9.70
C GLY A 395 -25.03 6.58 8.34
N LYS A 396 -24.84 7.70 7.63
CA LYS A 396 -24.23 7.70 6.29
C LYS A 396 -22.74 7.46 6.34
N ILE A 397 -22.28 6.38 5.70
CA ILE A 397 -20.88 6.02 5.56
C ILE A 397 -20.57 5.68 4.09
N TYR A 398 -19.31 5.72 3.71
CA TYR A 398 -18.88 5.18 2.42
C TYR A 398 -18.76 3.66 2.49
N ALA A 399 -19.24 2.97 1.46
CA ALA A 399 -18.92 1.57 1.23
C ALA A 399 -17.48 1.44 0.70
N PHE A 400 -16.90 0.26 0.83
CA PHE A 400 -15.59 -0.05 0.25
C PHE A 400 -15.70 -0.40 -1.24
N GLU A 401 -16.69 -1.24 -1.60
CA GLU A 401 -17.04 -1.57 -2.99
C GLU A 401 -18.55 -1.44 -3.20
N VAL A 402 -18.93 -1.04 -4.42
CA VAL A 402 -20.34 -1.02 -4.88
C VAL A 402 -20.43 -1.54 -6.32
N ASP A 403 -21.65 -1.96 -6.75
CA ASP A 403 -21.91 -2.49 -8.10
C ASP A 403 -22.79 -1.58 -8.97
N GLY A 404 -23.32 -0.50 -8.40
CA GLY A 404 -24.29 0.39 -9.06
C GLY A 404 -25.74 -0.17 -9.12
N PHE A 405 -25.97 -1.44 -8.77
CA PHE A 405 -27.31 -2.03 -8.65
C PHE A 405 -27.91 -1.87 -7.25
N GLY A 406 -27.08 -1.45 -6.28
CA GLY A 406 -27.48 -1.25 -4.89
C GLY A 406 -26.79 -2.21 -3.91
N SER A 407 -25.91 -3.09 -4.39
CA SER A 407 -25.06 -3.90 -3.52
C SER A 407 -23.86 -3.09 -3.02
N ALA A 408 -23.48 -3.32 -1.78
CA ALA A 408 -22.35 -2.63 -1.16
C ALA A 408 -21.59 -3.57 -0.23
N GLN A 409 -20.28 -3.44 -0.19
CA GLN A 409 -19.41 -4.15 0.74
C GLN A 409 -18.91 -3.18 1.80
N LEU A 410 -19.18 -3.52 3.08
CA LEU A 410 -18.78 -2.73 4.23
C LEU A 410 -17.54 -3.39 4.86
N MET A 411 -16.39 -2.97 4.41
CA MET A 411 -15.07 -3.35 4.93
C MET A 411 -14.09 -2.22 4.63
N ASP A 412 -12.85 -2.38 4.98
CA ASP A 412 -11.72 -1.64 4.44
C ASP A 412 -10.54 -2.59 4.23
N ASP A 413 -9.53 -2.15 3.53
CA ASP A 413 -8.29 -2.88 3.27
C ASP A 413 -7.13 -2.12 3.91
N ALA A 414 -6.09 -2.85 4.32
CA ALA A 414 -4.86 -2.24 4.84
C ALA A 414 -3.98 -1.64 3.73
N ASN A 415 -4.18 -2.09 2.48
CA ASN A 415 -3.43 -1.59 1.33
C ASN A 415 -4.06 -0.28 0.80
N VAL A 416 -3.21 0.67 0.45
CA VAL A 416 -3.61 2.02 0.03
C VAL A 416 -3.71 2.09 -1.50
N PRO A 417 -4.81 2.62 -2.07
CA PRO A 417 -5.89 3.39 -1.45
C PRO A 417 -6.91 2.55 -0.65
N SER A 418 -7.27 3.06 0.52
CA SER A 418 -8.30 2.52 1.41
C SER A 418 -9.17 3.65 1.94
N LEU A 419 -10.32 3.33 2.54
CA LEU A 419 -11.20 4.36 3.12
C LEU A 419 -10.49 5.19 4.19
N LEU A 420 -9.71 4.55 5.05
CA LEU A 420 -8.94 5.24 6.09
C LEU A 420 -7.78 6.08 5.53
N ALA A 421 -7.27 5.76 4.34
CA ALA A 421 -6.19 6.48 3.71
C ALA A 421 -6.63 7.72 2.92
N MET A 422 -7.93 7.89 2.63
CA MET A 422 -8.43 9.01 1.82
C MET A 422 -7.98 10.38 2.31
N PRO A 423 -7.96 10.72 3.63
CA PRO A 423 -7.44 12.01 4.10
C PRO A 423 -5.93 12.16 3.87
N TYR A 424 -5.16 11.08 3.93
CA TYR A 424 -3.72 11.09 3.64
C TYR A 424 -3.45 11.32 2.15
N LEU A 425 -4.24 10.73 1.28
CA LEU A 425 -4.13 10.91 -0.17
C LEU A 425 -4.61 12.29 -0.65
N GLY A 426 -5.37 13.00 0.19
CA GLY A 426 -5.98 14.28 -0.14
C GLY A 426 -7.28 14.13 -0.93
N ASP A 427 -7.92 12.97 -0.82
CA ASP A 427 -9.15 12.63 -1.55
C ASP A 427 -10.39 13.18 -0.85
N VAL A 428 -10.31 13.37 0.45
CA VAL A 428 -11.33 14.03 1.30
C VAL A 428 -10.67 14.97 2.29
N GLU A 429 -11.41 15.96 2.77
CA GLU A 429 -10.96 16.84 3.86
C GLU A 429 -10.88 16.04 5.18
N ARG A 430 -9.96 16.46 6.07
CA ARG A 430 -9.75 15.85 7.39
C ARG A 430 -10.84 16.26 8.37
#